data_6feecc64b71f377198e0d4a66a3a3d8a
#
_entry.id   6feecc64b71f377198e0d4a66a3a3d8a
#
_cell.length_a   1.000
_cell.length_b   1.000
_cell.length_c   1.000
_cell.angle_alpha   90.00
_cell.angle_beta   90.00
_cell.angle_gamma   90.00
#
_symmetry.space_group_name_H-M   'P 1'
#
loop_
_entity.id
_entity.type
_entity.pdbx_description
1 polymer ?
#
loop_
_entity_poly.entity_id
_entity_poly.type
_entity_poly.pdbx_seq_one_letter_code
_entity_poly.pdbx_strand_id
1 'polypeptide(L)'
;MPVNLKGRSFLTLKDFTPDEIRYMLNLAADLKAKKRAGIRGNLLAGKNIVLLFEKTSTRTRCAFEVAAYDEGASVTFLDSKSSQMGKKETMVDTAKVLGRFYDGIEYRGYDQKVVEGLAANAGVPVWNGLTDVDHPTQALADILTLMENTKKPLSKCKLVFCGDTRNNVAYCLMYICAKLGIHYVGWGPKELAPAADVVAYCREVGKETGAVVEYGEDRELIKGADALYTDIWASMGEEDKIPERVKLLTPFKVTGDVLKATENPDCIFLHCLPSFHDFDTTMAASQKELGYDIREVTDEVFLSPNSKVFDEAENRMHTIKAVMVATIGNV
;
A
#
# COMPACT_ATOMS: atom_id res chain seq x y z
N MET A 1 24.72 -8.77 6.03
CA MET A 1 24.50 -10.23 6.13
C MET A 1 23.54 -10.63 5.02
N PRO A 2 23.57 -11.85 4.48
CA PRO A 2 22.56 -12.27 3.51
C PRO A 2 21.17 -12.20 4.16
N VAL A 3 20.18 -11.65 3.43
CA VAL A 3 18.80 -11.56 3.89
C VAL A 3 18.14 -12.94 3.74
N ASN A 4 17.47 -13.40 4.79
CA ASN A 4 16.65 -14.61 4.77
C ASN A 4 15.28 -14.30 5.40
N LEU A 5 14.22 -14.30 4.59
CA LEU A 5 12.85 -14.06 5.03
C LEU A 5 11.99 -15.33 5.07
N LYS A 6 12.58 -16.51 4.84
CA LYS A 6 11.87 -17.79 4.82
C LYS A 6 11.10 -18.03 6.12
N GLY A 7 9.83 -18.34 5.99
CA GLY A 7 8.93 -18.59 7.12
C GLY A 7 8.40 -17.34 7.83
N ARG A 8 8.82 -16.12 7.43
CA ARG A 8 8.35 -14.88 8.08
C ARG A 8 7.01 -14.42 7.52
N SER A 9 6.14 -13.95 8.39
CA SER A 9 4.93 -13.23 8.02
C SER A 9 5.26 -11.78 7.61
N PHE A 10 4.40 -11.18 6.78
CA PHE A 10 4.51 -9.80 6.31
C PHE A 10 3.29 -9.00 6.73
N LEU A 11 3.30 -8.50 7.97
CA LEU A 11 2.14 -7.84 8.61
C LEU A 11 2.23 -6.33 8.58
N THR A 12 3.42 -5.78 8.80
CA THR A 12 3.73 -4.36 8.79
C THR A 12 5.20 -4.15 8.40
N LEU A 13 5.49 -3.03 7.76
CA LEU A 13 6.87 -2.66 7.41
C LEU A 13 7.74 -2.31 8.63
N LYS A 14 7.15 -2.09 9.78
CA LYS A 14 7.89 -1.87 11.03
C LYS A 14 8.77 -3.06 11.41
N ASP A 15 8.34 -4.28 11.09
CA ASP A 15 9.00 -5.54 11.46
C ASP A 15 10.23 -5.85 10.58
N PHE A 16 10.49 -5.04 9.56
CA PHE A 16 11.56 -5.28 8.59
C PHE A 16 12.66 -4.22 8.68
N THR A 17 13.89 -4.70 8.51
CA THR A 17 15.05 -3.80 8.41
C THR A 17 15.08 -3.10 7.04
N PRO A 18 15.83 -1.98 6.92
CA PRO A 18 16.03 -1.33 5.61
C PRO A 18 16.57 -2.27 4.53
N ASP A 19 17.48 -3.18 4.88
CA ASP A 19 18.09 -4.13 3.93
C ASP A 19 17.09 -5.21 3.48
N GLU A 20 16.23 -5.69 4.37
CA GLU A 20 15.15 -6.62 4.03
C GLU A 20 14.12 -5.98 3.09
N ILE A 21 13.77 -4.71 3.31
CA ILE A 21 12.87 -3.97 2.42
C ILE A 21 13.53 -3.77 1.04
N ARG A 22 14.80 -3.36 0.99
CA ARG A 22 15.55 -3.24 -0.27
C ARG A 22 15.66 -4.57 -1.00
N TYR A 23 15.87 -5.66 -0.28
CA TYR A 23 15.88 -7.00 -0.87
C TYR A 23 14.56 -7.33 -1.56
N MET A 24 13.42 -7.10 -0.90
CA MET A 24 12.09 -7.33 -1.49
C MET A 24 11.85 -6.46 -2.73
N LEU A 25 12.24 -5.19 -2.69
CA LEU A 25 12.11 -4.27 -3.83
C LEU A 25 12.97 -4.71 -5.03
N ASN A 26 14.23 -5.09 -4.79
CA ASN A 26 15.12 -5.58 -5.84
C ASN A 26 14.63 -6.91 -6.44
N LEU A 27 14.14 -7.82 -5.60
CA LEU A 27 13.53 -9.07 -6.04
C LEU A 27 12.28 -8.81 -6.89
N ALA A 28 11.45 -7.84 -6.50
CA ALA A 28 10.26 -7.44 -7.27
C ALA A 28 10.65 -6.90 -8.66
N ALA A 29 11.67 -6.05 -8.73
CA ALA A 29 12.18 -5.52 -10.00
C ALA A 29 12.72 -6.64 -10.91
N ASP A 30 13.48 -7.60 -10.36
CA ASP A 30 13.99 -8.76 -11.12
C ASP A 30 12.86 -9.64 -11.65
N LEU A 31 11.88 -10.00 -10.79
CA LEU A 31 10.71 -10.79 -11.18
C LEU A 31 9.82 -10.07 -12.21
N LYS A 32 9.70 -8.74 -12.11
CA LYS A 32 9.03 -7.91 -13.12
C LYS A 32 9.75 -7.99 -14.47
N ALA A 33 11.06 -7.83 -14.46
CA ALA A 33 11.88 -7.91 -15.68
C ALA A 33 11.76 -9.28 -16.35
N LYS A 34 11.83 -10.38 -15.57
CA LYS A 34 11.64 -11.75 -16.06
C LYS A 34 10.25 -11.95 -16.71
N LYS A 35 9.17 -11.48 -16.04
CA LYS A 35 7.82 -11.57 -16.61
C LYS A 35 7.71 -10.81 -17.94
N ARG A 36 8.24 -9.58 -18.01
CA ARG A 36 8.25 -8.75 -19.22
C ARG A 36 9.07 -9.40 -20.37
N ALA A 37 10.11 -10.14 -20.02
CA ALA A 37 10.89 -10.93 -20.99
C ALA A 37 10.24 -12.26 -21.39
N GLY A 38 9.05 -12.57 -20.90
CA GLY A 38 8.35 -13.84 -21.17
C GLY A 38 8.96 -15.06 -20.49
N ILE A 39 9.82 -14.87 -19.50
CA ILE A 39 10.42 -15.97 -18.72
C ILE A 39 9.41 -16.44 -17.69
N ARG A 40 8.98 -17.69 -17.82
CA ARG A 40 8.05 -18.31 -16.89
C ARG A 40 8.73 -18.59 -15.55
N GLY A 41 8.09 -18.17 -14.44
CA GLY A 41 8.53 -18.44 -13.08
C GLY A 41 8.14 -19.83 -12.59
N ASN A 42 8.86 -20.34 -11.60
CA ASN A 42 8.58 -21.60 -10.89
C ASN A 42 9.00 -21.56 -9.40
N LEU A 43 9.25 -20.37 -8.87
CA LEU A 43 9.77 -20.21 -7.52
C LEU A 43 8.73 -20.56 -6.43
N LEU A 44 7.45 -20.65 -6.79
CA LEU A 44 6.36 -21.11 -5.93
C LEU A 44 5.75 -22.44 -6.41
N ALA A 45 6.47 -23.19 -7.26
CA ALA A 45 5.95 -24.44 -7.79
C ALA A 45 5.59 -25.43 -6.66
N GLY A 46 4.37 -25.98 -6.72
CA GLY A 46 3.83 -26.89 -5.73
C GLY A 46 3.32 -26.25 -4.44
N LYS A 47 3.35 -24.91 -4.32
CA LYS A 47 2.79 -24.18 -3.20
C LYS A 47 1.29 -23.98 -3.35
N ASN A 48 0.57 -24.05 -2.24
CA ASN A 48 -0.86 -23.75 -2.14
C ASN A 48 -1.04 -22.54 -1.23
N ILE A 49 -1.77 -21.53 -1.71
CA ILE A 49 -1.98 -20.25 -1.03
C ILE A 49 -3.46 -20.04 -0.84
N VAL A 50 -3.89 -19.53 0.32
CA VAL A 50 -5.25 -19.09 0.55
C VAL A 50 -5.32 -17.57 0.67
N LEU A 51 -6.31 -16.97 0.00
CA LEU A 51 -6.66 -15.56 0.09
C LEU A 51 -7.92 -15.44 0.93
N LEU A 52 -7.82 -14.80 2.10
CA LEU A 52 -8.86 -14.71 3.11
C LEU A 52 -9.37 -13.27 3.19
N PHE A 53 -10.60 -13.03 2.70
CA PHE A 53 -11.15 -11.69 2.54
C PHE A 53 -12.36 -11.45 3.43
N GLU A 54 -12.27 -10.46 4.32
CA GLU A 54 -13.42 -9.85 5.01
C GLU A 54 -13.86 -8.56 4.33
N LYS A 55 -12.94 -7.85 3.70
CA LYS A 55 -13.16 -6.59 2.95
C LYS A 55 -12.90 -6.84 1.46
N THR A 56 -13.88 -6.51 0.62
CA THR A 56 -13.78 -6.74 -0.83
C THR A 56 -12.62 -5.98 -1.47
N SER A 57 -12.01 -6.56 -2.49
CA SER A 57 -10.98 -5.90 -3.31
C SER A 57 -10.77 -6.64 -4.63
N THR A 58 -10.88 -5.93 -5.74
CA THR A 58 -10.51 -6.43 -7.06
C THR A 58 -8.99 -6.52 -7.20
N ARG A 59 -8.28 -5.42 -6.93
CA ARG A 59 -6.83 -5.30 -7.17
C ARG A 59 -5.99 -6.25 -6.31
N THR A 60 -6.23 -6.28 -5.00
CA THR A 60 -5.46 -7.17 -4.10
C THR A 60 -5.66 -8.62 -4.48
N ARG A 61 -6.91 -9.06 -4.72
CA ARG A 61 -7.22 -10.42 -5.15
C ARG A 61 -6.50 -10.77 -6.44
N CYS A 62 -6.70 -10.00 -7.50
CA CYS A 62 -6.07 -10.26 -8.80
C CYS A 62 -4.53 -10.24 -8.71
N ALA A 63 -3.95 -9.31 -7.92
CA ALA A 63 -2.50 -9.22 -7.77
C ALA A 63 -1.91 -10.48 -7.10
N PHE A 64 -2.52 -10.99 -6.02
CA PHE A 64 -2.08 -12.23 -5.39
C PHE A 64 -2.29 -13.45 -6.29
N GLU A 65 -3.47 -13.59 -6.92
CA GLU A 65 -3.76 -14.71 -7.82
C GLU A 65 -2.76 -14.76 -8.98
N VAL A 66 -2.57 -13.65 -9.70
CA VAL A 66 -1.65 -13.61 -10.85
C VAL A 66 -0.20 -13.78 -10.41
N ALA A 67 0.22 -13.14 -9.30
CA ALA A 67 1.56 -13.30 -8.77
C ALA A 67 1.89 -14.76 -8.40
N ALA A 68 0.94 -15.47 -7.80
CA ALA A 68 1.07 -16.88 -7.45
C ALA A 68 1.14 -17.78 -8.70
N TYR A 69 0.24 -17.59 -9.66
CA TYR A 69 0.21 -18.37 -10.91
C TYR A 69 1.47 -18.15 -11.77
N ASP A 70 2.00 -16.93 -11.81
CA ASP A 70 3.24 -16.62 -12.53
C ASP A 70 4.43 -17.48 -12.05
N GLU A 71 4.44 -17.85 -10.77
CA GLU A 71 5.51 -18.64 -10.13
C GLU A 71 5.13 -20.10 -9.85
N GLY A 72 3.97 -20.56 -10.37
CA GLY A 72 3.56 -21.97 -10.34
C GLY A 72 2.84 -22.43 -9.06
N ALA A 73 2.31 -21.49 -8.24
CA ALA A 73 1.47 -21.82 -7.10
C ALA A 73 0.01 -22.00 -7.47
N SER A 74 -0.76 -22.69 -6.62
CA SER A 74 -2.22 -22.77 -6.64
C SER A 74 -2.82 -21.82 -5.62
N VAL A 75 -4.00 -21.26 -5.93
CA VAL A 75 -4.69 -20.29 -5.07
C VAL A 75 -6.11 -20.70 -4.79
N THR A 76 -6.52 -20.59 -3.53
CA THR A 76 -7.91 -20.70 -3.09
C THR A 76 -8.38 -19.34 -2.57
N PHE A 77 -9.52 -18.86 -3.04
CA PHE A 77 -10.14 -17.65 -2.53
C PHE A 77 -11.26 -17.97 -1.54
N LEU A 78 -11.21 -17.40 -0.35
CA LEU A 78 -12.23 -17.52 0.68
C LEU A 78 -12.78 -16.14 1.05
N ASP A 79 -14.07 -15.96 0.82
CA ASP A 79 -14.83 -14.79 1.28
C ASP A 79 -15.46 -15.10 2.64
N SER A 80 -15.42 -14.18 3.57
CA SER A 80 -16.06 -14.30 4.90
C SER A 80 -17.57 -14.57 4.82
N LYS A 81 -18.25 -14.11 3.76
CA LYS A 81 -19.69 -14.36 3.56
C LYS A 81 -19.99 -15.80 3.21
N SER A 82 -19.07 -16.48 2.52
CA SER A 82 -19.19 -17.87 2.08
C SER A 82 -18.47 -18.87 3.01
N SER A 83 -17.82 -18.40 4.08
CA SER A 83 -17.09 -19.22 5.05
C SER A 83 -17.74 -19.26 6.43
N GLN A 84 -17.29 -20.18 7.29
CA GLN A 84 -17.73 -20.27 8.69
C GLN A 84 -16.91 -19.37 9.64
N MET A 85 -15.87 -18.72 9.11
CA MET A 85 -14.92 -17.88 9.80
C MET A 85 -15.62 -16.76 10.59
N GLY A 86 -15.26 -16.62 11.87
CA GLY A 86 -15.83 -15.61 12.76
C GLY A 86 -17.32 -15.82 13.12
N LYS A 87 -17.96 -16.89 12.63
CA LYS A 87 -19.38 -17.20 12.89
C LYS A 87 -19.54 -18.43 13.76
N LYS A 88 -19.11 -19.58 13.27
CA LYS A 88 -19.19 -20.87 13.98
C LYS A 88 -17.80 -21.40 14.37
N GLU A 89 -16.76 -20.77 13.91
CA GLU A 89 -15.36 -21.11 14.17
C GLU A 89 -14.58 -19.87 14.58
N THR A 90 -13.69 -20.01 15.56
CA THR A 90 -12.84 -18.91 16.00
C THR A 90 -11.75 -18.64 14.95
N MET A 91 -11.22 -17.39 14.90
CA MET A 91 -10.10 -17.07 14.02
C MET A 91 -8.86 -17.90 14.34
N VAL A 92 -8.65 -18.30 15.58
CA VAL A 92 -7.54 -19.16 16.01
C VAL A 92 -7.68 -20.56 15.43
N ASP A 93 -8.89 -21.14 15.47
CA ASP A 93 -9.12 -22.47 14.91
C ASP A 93 -9.03 -22.45 13.39
N THR A 94 -9.63 -21.44 12.74
CA THR A 94 -9.48 -21.21 11.31
C THR A 94 -8.00 -21.10 10.91
N ALA A 95 -7.20 -20.33 11.66
CA ALA A 95 -5.75 -20.19 11.39
C ALA A 95 -5.03 -21.55 11.44
N LYS A 96 -5.30 -22.36 12.48
CA LYS A 96 -4.68 -23.70 12.64
C LYS A 96 -5.08 -24.66 11.53
N VAL A 97 -6.33 -24.63 11.09
CA VAL A 97 -6.81 -25.47 9.97
C VAL A 97 -6.16 -25.04 8.66
N LEU A 98 -6.22 -23.74 8.33
CA LEU A 98 -5.65 -23.21 7.09
C LEU A 98 -4.14 -23.45 7.02
N GLY A 99 -3.42 -23.26 8.13
CA GLY A 99 -1.99 -23.54 8.21
C GLY A 99 -1.59 -25.03 8.06
N ARG A 100 -2.56 -25.96 8.10
CA ARG A 100 -2.34 -27.39 7.77
C ARG A 100 -2.60 -27.70 6.31
N PHE A 101 -3.37 -26.86 5.61
CA PHE A 101 -3.71 -27.07 4.21
C PHE A 101 -2.85 -26.26 3.26
N TYR A 102 -2.41 -25.07 3.67
CA TYR A 102 -1.76 -24.09 2.82
C TYR A 102 -0.33 -23.78 3.28
N ASP A 103 0.52 -23.36 2.33
CA ASP A 103 1.89 -22.93 2.58
C ASP A 103 1.98 -21.45 3.01
N GLY A 104 0.92 -20.66 2.75
CA GLY A 104 0.83 -19.27 3.12
C GLY A 104 -0.60 -18.75 3.05
N ILE A 105 -0.89 -17.72 3.84
CA ILE A 105 -2.22 -17.13 4.02
C ILE A 105 -2.13 -15.63 3.73
N GLU A 106 -2.89 -15.13 2.78
CA GLU A 106 -3.15 -13.70 2.66
C GLU A 106 -4.43 -13.36 3.42
N TYR A 107 -4.40 -12.26 4.14
CA TYR A 107 -5.58 -11.72 4.83
C TYR A 107 -5.83 -10.27 4.42
N ARG A 108 -7.08 -9.98 4.06
CA ARG A 108 -7.56 -8.63 3.82
C ARG A 108 -8.84 -8.38 4.62
N GLY A 109 -8.78 -7.47 5.57
CA GLY A 109 -9.90 -7.20 6.48
C GLY A 109 -9.84 -5.81 7.11
N TYR A 110 -10.30 -5.74 8.34
CA TYR A 110 -10.43 -4.49 9.10
C TYR A 110 -9.41 -4.41 10.24
N ASP A 111 -9.48 -5.31 11.21
CA ASP A 111 -8.69 -5.22 12.44
C ASP A 111 -7.30 -5.84 12.26
N GLN A 112 -6.27 -5.06 12.60
CA GLN A 112 -4.88 -5.51 12.62
C GLN A 112 -4.67 -6.72 13.55
N LYS A 113 -5.37 -6.79 14.67
CA LYS A 113 -5.27 -7.91 15.62
C LYS A 113 -5.72 -9.25 15.00
N VAL A 114 -6.60 -9.24 14.01
CA VAL A 114 -7.02 -10.46 13.32
C VAL A 114 -5.86 -11.02 12.50
N VAL A 115 -5.17 -10.21 11.69
CA VAL A 115 -4.03 -10.68 10.90
C VAL A 115 -2.85 -11.09 11.79
N GLU A 116 -2.62 -10.41 12.89
CA GLU A 116 -1.63 -10.78 13.91
C GLU A 116 -1.99 -12.12 14.58
N GLY A 117 -3.26 -12.31 14.92
CA GLY A 117 -3.77 -13.57 15.48
C GLY A 117 -3.63 -14.74 14.50
N LEU A 118 -3.91 -14.53 13.21
CA LEU A 118 -3.67 -15.51 12.15
C LEU A 118 -2.18 -15.88 12.10
N ALA A 119 -1.27 -14.90 12.06
CA ALA A 119 0.16 -15.14 11.98
C ALA A 119 0.71 -15.90 13.20
N ALA A 120 0.20 -15.60 14.40
CA ALA A 120 0.60 -16.25 15.63
C ALA A 120 0.15 -17.72 15.72
N ASN A 121 -0.89 -18.14 15.00
CA ASN A 121 -1.52 -19.45 15.16
C ASN A 121 -1.46 -20.35 13.91
N ALA A 122 -1.22 -19.82 12.72
CA ALA A 122 -1.26 -20.59 11.49
C ALA A 122 -0.08 -21.56 11.33
N GLY A 123 1.11 -21.21 11.84
CA GLY A 123 2.34 -22.00 11.64
C GLY A 123 2.93 -21.89 10.23
N VAL A 124 2.36 -21.04 9.38
CA VAL A 124 2.82 -20.68 8.03
C VAL A 124 2.83 -19.15 7.90
N PRO A 125 3.59 -18.57 6.95
CA PRO A 125 3.58 -17.13 6.70
C PRO A 125 2.19 -16.59 6.42
N VAL A 126 1.89 -15.44 7.04
CA VAL A 126 0.68 -14.66 6.80
C VAL A 126 1.08 -13.31 6.21
N TRP A 127 0.38 -12.87 5.16
CA TRP A 127 0.60 -11.60 4.48
C TRP A 127 -0.60 -10.68 4.65
N ASN A 128 -0.33 -9.46 5.12
CA ASN A 128 -1.33 -8.41 5.26
C ASN A 128 -1.63 -7.77 3.90
N GLY A 129 -2.75 -8.12 3.29
CA GLY A 129 -3.25 -7.51 2.06
C GLY A 129 -3.83 -6.10 2.26
N LEU A 130 -4.39 -5.82 3.42
CA LEU A 130 -4.81 -4.54 3.98
C LEU A 130 -5.54 -4.76 5.32
N THR A 131 -5.27 -3.88 6.28
CA THR A 131 -6.13 -3.62 7.44
C THR A 131 -6.45 -2.12 7.52
N ASP A 132 -7.29 -1.70 8.46
CA ASP A 132 -7.55 -0.27 8.69
C ASP A 132 -6.33 0.47 9.27
N VAL A 133 -5.31 -0.27 9.73
CA VAL A 133 -4.09 0.27 10.34
C VAL A 133 -2.92 0.34 9.35
N ASP A 134 -2.78 -0.67 8.46
CA ASP A 134 -1.59 -0.78 7.60
C ASP A 134 -1.92 -1.42 6.24
N HIS A 135 -1.19 -1.01 5.21
CA HIS A 135 -1.26 -1.57 3.86
C HIS A 135 0.16 -1.81 3.28
N PRO A 136 0.95 -2.70 3.88
CA PRO A 136 2.38 -2.81 3.62
C PRO A 136 2.70 -3.24 2.17
N THR A 137 1.83 -4.04 1.54
CA THR A 137 2.00 -4.44 0.12
C THR A 137 1.83 -3.27 -0.84
N GLN A 138 1.03 -2.25 -0.48
CA GLN A 138 0.90 -1.02 -1.26
C GLN A 138 2.18 -0.21 -1.18
N ALA A 139 2.68 0.06 0.01
CA ALA A 139 3.87 0.88 0.19
C ALA A 139 5.11 0.32 -0.54
N LEU A 140 5.25 -1.00 -0.64
CA LEU A 140 6.31 -1.60 -1.48
C LEU A 140 6.12 -1.24 -2.97
N ALA A 141 4.88 -1.27 -3.47
CA ALA A 141 4.60 -0.95 -4.87
C ALA A 141 4.83 0.54 -5.17
N ASP A 142 4.46 1.41 -4.23
CA ASP A 142 4.65 2.85 -4.33
C ASP A 142 6.14 3.19 -4.46
N ILE A 143 6.96 2.58 -3.61
CA ILE A 143 8.41 2.81 -3.65
C ILE A 143 9.05 2.16 -4.88
N LEU A 144 8.61 0.99 -5.32
CA LEU A 144 9.08 0.42 -6.58
C LEU A 144 8.76 1.34 -7.76
N THR A 145 7.55 1.94 -7.77
CA THR A 145 7.15 2.89 -8.81
C THR A 145 7.99 4.17 -8.74
N LEU A 146 8.27 4.67 -7.56
CA LEU A 146 9.19 5.80 -7.39
C LEU A 146 10.59 5.47 -7.92
N MET A 147 11.14 4.28 -7.60
CA MET A 147 12.45 3.82 -8.10
C MET A 147 12.50 3.76 -9.63
N GLU A 148 11.44 3.34 -10.28
CA GLU A 148 11.35 3.23 -11.74
C GLU A 148 11.27 4.59 -12.45
N ASN A 149 10.81 5.64 -11.75
CA ASN A 149 10.56 6.96 -12.32
C ASN A 149 11.52 8.04 -11.81
N THR A 150 12.47 7.72 -10.95
CA THR A 150 13.50 8.67 -10.48
C THR A 150 14.90 8.22 -10.86
N LYS A 151 15.79 9.19 -11.10
CA LYS A 151 17.23 8.94 -11.27
C LYS A 151 18.02 9.19 -9.98
N LYS A 152 17.34 9.65 -8.93
CA LYS A 152 17.95 9.95 -7.64
C LYS A 152 18.01 8.68 -6.77
N PRO A 153 19.01 8.54 -5.89
CA PRO A 153 18.95 7.57 -4.80
C PRO A 153 17.72 7.85 -3.93
N LEU A 154 17.04 6.81 -3.42
CA LEU A 154 15.84 6.97 -2.58
C LEU A 154 16.07 7.94 -1.40
N SER A 155 17.25 7.93 -0.80
CA SER A 155 17.63 8.84 0.29
C SER A 155 17.70 10.33 -0.10
N LYS A 156 17.52 10.66 -1.36
CA LYS A 156 17.44 12.02 -1.91
C LYS A 156 16.07 12.34 -2.47
N CYS A 157 15.14 11.40 -2.40
CA CYS A 157 13.77 11.60 -2.85
C CYS A 157 12.91 12.20 -1.73
N LYS A 158 11.90 12.95 -2.15
CA LYS A 158 10.86 13.52 -1.31
C LYS A 158 9.50 13.02 -1.77
N LEU A 159 8.77 12.35 -0.88
CA LEU A 159 7.40 11.88 -1.10
C LEU A 159 6.45 12.70 -0.22
N VAL A 160 5.42 13.26 -0.85
CA VAL A 160 4.40 14.06 -0.17
C VAL A 160 3.07 13.35 -0.26
N PHE A 161 2.48 13.03 0.89
CA PHE A 161 1.10 12.56 0.99
C PHE A 161 0.17 13.76 1.21
N CYS A 162 -0.84 13.90 0.34
CA CYS A 162 -1.80 15.01 0.33
C CYS A 162 -3.16 14.53 0.86
N GLY A 163 -3.66 15.11 1.95
CA GLY A 163 -5.00 14.78 2.46
C GLY A 163 -5.05 14.33 3.91
N ASP A 164 -5.80 13.25 4.21
CA ASP A 164 -5.88 12.70 5.57
C ASP A 164 -4.60 11.92 5.94
N THR A 165 -3.71 12.58 6.66
CA THR A 165 -2.41 12.00 7.04
C THR A 165 -2.50 10.96 8.15
N ARG A 166 -3.71 10.56 8.56
CA ARG A 166 -3.98 9.50 9.56
C ARG A 166 -4.41 8.18 8.90
N ASN A 167 -4.62 8.15 7.58
CA ASN A 167 -5.08 6.94 6.94
C ASN A 167 -3.97 5.86 6.89
N ASN A 168 -4.35 4.61 6.68
CA ASN A 168 -3.43 3.48 6.67
C ASN A 168 -2.35 3.58 5.58
N VAL A 169 -2.66 4.15 4.41
CA VAL A 169 -1.68 4.35 3.33
C VAL A 169 -0.68 5.43 3.72
N ALA A 170 -1.13 6.55 4.30
CA ALA A 170 -0.24 7.60 4.80
C ALA A 170 0.74 7.04 5.85
N TYR A 171 0.27 6.19 6.77
CA TYR A 171 1.12 5.57 7.78
C TYR A 171 2.12 4.57 7.19
N CYS A 172 1.69 3.67 6.30
CA CYS A 172 2.62 2.72 5.71
C CYS A 172 3.66 3.40 4.81
N LEU A 173 3.30 4.48 4.11
CA LEU A 173 4.26 5.33 3.39
C LEU A 173 5.25 6.01 4.34
N MET A 174 4.78 6.52 5.49
CA MET A 174 5.66 7.12 6.49
C MET A 174 6.65 6.08 7.05
N TYR A 175 6.21 4.84 7.32
CA TYR A 175 7.09 3.76 7.77
C TYR A 175 8.14 3.41 6.74
N ILE A 176 7.76 3.18 5.48
CA ILE A 176 8.73 2.78 4.46
C ILE A 176 9.69 3.91 4.11
N CYS A 177 9.25 5.16 4.09
CA CYS A 177 10.10 6.32 3.91
C CYS A 177 11.11 6.44 5.04
N ALA A 178 10.69 6.29 6.29
CA ALA A 178 11.57 6.29 7.45
C ALA A 178 12.64 5.19 7.36
N LYS A 179 12.27 3.97 6.95
CA LYS A 179 13.20 2.82 6.79
C LYS A 179 14.19 3.02 5.64
N LEU A 180 13.80 3.69 4.55
CA LEU A 180 14.64 3.83 3.35
C LEU A 180 15.41 5.14 3.25
N GLY A 181 15.26 6.03 4.23
CA GLY A 181 15.94 7.33 4.25
C GLY A 181 15.28 8.38 3.36
N ILE A 182 14.01 8.18 2.96
CA ILE A 182 13.25 9.10 2.11
C ILE A 182 12.69 10.25 2.96
N HIS A 183 12.69 11.46 2.43
CA HIS A 183 11.99 12.58 3.05
C HIS A 183 10.49 12.43 2.85
N TYR A 184 9.74 12.15 3.94
CA TYR A 184 8.29 12.07 3.94
C TYR A 184 7.65 13.36 4.42
N VAL A 185 6.64 13.83 3.70
CA VAL A 185 5.82 14.98 4.12
C VAL A 185 4.35 14.57 4.10
N GLY A 186 3.64 14.79 5.21
CA GLY A 186 2.19 14.78 5.28
C GLY A 186 1.65 16.20 5.07
N TRP A 187 1.09 16.52 3.90
CA TRP A 187 0.46 17.79 3.63
C TRP A 187 -1.05 17.67 3.76
N GLY A 188 -1.58 18.15 4.86
CA GLY A 188 -3.00 18.01 5.21
C GLY A 188 -3.42 18.89 6.37
N PRO A 189 -4.74 18.95 6.67
CA PRO A 189 -5.27 19.78 7.74
C PRO A 189 -4.81 19.30 9.12
N LYS A 190 -4.61 20.24 10.03
CA LYS A 190 -4.16 19.95 11.41
C LYS A 190 -5.12 19.02 12.18
N GLU A 191 -6.41 19.05 11.87
CA GLU A 191 -7.45 18.18 12.44
C GLU A 191 -7.22 16.71 12.06
N LEU A 192 -6.50 16.47 10.97
CA LEU A 192 -6.16 15.16 10.45
C LEU A 192 -4.64 14.91 10.51
N ALA A 193 -3.95 15.54 11.44
CA ALA A 193 -2.53 15.32 11.70
C ALA A 193 -2.24 13.87 12.13
N PRO A 194 -1.10 13.28 11.75
CA PRO A 194 -0.76 11.92 12.10
C PRO A 194 -0.61 11.75 13.61
N ALA A 195 -0.86 10.53 14.12
CA ALA A 195 -0.71 10.22 15.53
C ALA A 195 0.74 10.44 16.00
N ALA A 196 0.89 11.03 17.19
CA ALA A 196 2.18 11.46 17.70
C ALA A 196 3.17 10.30 17.91
N ASP A 197 2.68 9.13 18.30
CA ASP A 197 3.48 7.91 18.49
C ASP A 197 4.00 7.36 17.15
N VAL A 198 3.21 7.43 16.06
CA VAL A 198 3.63 7.05 14.70
C VAL A 198 4.74 7.97 14.22
N VAL A 199 4.57 9.28 14.38
CA VAL A 199 5.59 10.28 14.02
C VAL A 199 6.87 10.07 14.83
N ALA A 200 6.74 9.87 16.14
CA ALA A 200 7.88 9.65 17.02
C ALA A 200 8.69 8.40 16.61
N TYR A 201 8.00 7.28 16.32
CA TYR A 201 8.63 6.07 15.81
C TYR A 201 9.39 6.34 14.51
N CYS A 202 8.76 6.98 13.52
CA CYS A 202 9.39 7.23 12.21
C CYS A 202 10.58 8.21 12.33
N ARG A 203 10.49 9.21 13.19
CA ARG A 203 11.62 10.11 13.45
C ARG A 203 12.78 9.44 14.17
N GLU A 204 12.49 8.48 15.04
CA GLU A 204 13.55 7.69 15.71
C GLU A 204 14.28 6.82 14.67
N VAL A 205 13.54 6.09 13.82
CA VAL A 205 14.14 5.35 12.70
C VAL A 205 14.92 6.28 11.76
N GLY A 206 14.41 7.47 11.51
CA GLY A 206 15.05 8.48 10.66
C GLY A 206 16.43 8.93 11.15
N LYS A 207 16.71 8.89 12.45
CA LYS A 207 18.06 9.20 12.97
C LYS A 207 19.14 8.26 12.45
N GLU A 208 18.80 7.00 12.19
CA GLU A 208 19.71 6.00 11.67
C GLU A 208 19.78 6.00 10.13
N THR A 209 18.65 6.23 9.47
CA THR A 209 18.51 6.11 8.02
C THR A 209 18.75 7.41 7.25
N GLY A 210 18.69 8.55 7.95
CA GLY A 210 18.72 9.88 7.35
C GLY A 210 17.36 10.38 6.85
N ALA A 211 16.28 9.66 7.11
CA ALA A 211 14.93 10.08 6.74
C ALA A 211 14.49 11.32 7.53
N VAL A 212 13.76 12.21 6.85
CA VAL A 212 13.09 13.36 7.46
C VAL A 212 11.59 13.11 7.43
N VAL A 213 10.89 13.38 8.54
CA VAL A 213 9.43 13.22 8.64
C VAL A 213 8.82 14.53 9.12
N GLU A 214 8.05 15.14 8.22
CA GLU A 214 7.35 16.41 8.44
C GLU A 214 5.85 16.26 8.15
N TYR A 215 5.05 17.16 8.73
CA TYR A 215 3.64 17.29 8.40
C TYR A 215 3.16 18.72 8.70
N GLY A 216 2.15 19.17 7.98
CA GLY A 216 1.57 20.50 8.15
C GLY A 216 0.67 20.92 7.00
N GLU A 217 0.14 22.15 7.15
CA GLU A 217 -0.78 22.76 6.18
C GLU A 217 -0.06 23.67 5.18
N ASP A 218 1.20 24.02 5.45
CA ASP A 218 1.96 24.97 4.62
C ASP A 218 2.25 24.35 3.25
N ARG A 219 1.84 25.06 2.18
CA ARG A 219 2.07 24.64 0.80
C ARG A 219 3.55 24.60 0.43
N GLU A 220 4.42 25.34 1.09
CA GLU A 220 5.86 25.26 0.85
C GLU A 220 6.44 23.87 1.15
N LEU A 221 5.77 23.09 1.99
CA LEU A 221 6.15 21.71 2.28
C LEU A 221 6.15 20.78 1.05
N ILE A 222 5.38 21.10 -0.01
CA ILE A 222 5.34 20.27 -1.23
C ILE A 222 6.49 20.56 -2.20
N LYS A 223 7.18 21.68 -2.03
CA LYS A 223 8.26 22.10 -2.92
C LYS A 223 9.40 21.06 -2.96
N GLY A 224 9.86 20.75 -4.17
CA GLY A 224 10.89 19.76 -4.42
C GLY A 224 10.42 18.30 -4.29
N ALA A 225 9.11 18.03 -4.22
CA ALA A 225 8.59 16.67 -4.20
C ALA A 225 8.97 15.90 -5.46
N ASP A 226 9.36 14.63 -5.29
CA ASP A 226 9.56 13.67 -6.38
C ASP A 226 8.30 12.85 -6.64
N ALA A 227 7.44 12.71 -5.63
CA ALA A 227 6.13 12.11 -5.75
C ALA A 227 5.09 12.86 -4.91
N LEU A 228 3.92 13.10 -5.49
CA LEU A 228 2.69 13.46 -4.78
C LEU A 228 1.80 12.22 -4.70
N TYR A 229 1.30 11.94 -3.53
CA TYR A 229 0.40 10.82 -3.25
C TYR A 229 -0.90 11.33 -2.64
N THR A 230 -2.03 10.74 -2.99
CA THR A 230 -3.29 10.97 -2.29
C THR A 230 -4.12 9.69 -2.23
N ASP A 231 -5.16 9.70 -1.41
CA ASP A 231 -6.13 8.62 -1.30
C ASP A 231 -7.54 9.22 -1.17
N ILE A 232 -8.56 8.38 -1.35
CA ILE A 232 -9.96 8.79 -1.22
C ILE A 232 -10.22 9.43 0.14
N TRP A 233 -11.05 10.47 0.16
CA TRP A 233 -11.30 11.24 1.38
C TRP A 233 -12.21 10.56 2.39
N ALA A 234 -13.03 9.62 1.96
CA ALA A 234 -13.86 8.79 2.82
C ALA A 234 -13.73 7.32 2.40
N SER A 235 -13.33 6.47 3.34
CA SER A 235 -13.22 5.03 3.14
C SER A 235 -14.61 4.38 3.08
N MET A 236 -14.67 3.13 2.60
CA MET A 236 -15.91 2.34 2.63
C MET A 236 -16.45 2.23 4.06
N GLY A 237 -17.71 2.62 4.28
CA GLY A 237 -18.36 2.66 5.58
C GLY A 237 -18.22 3.99 6.33
N GLU A 238 -17.65 5.03 5.69
CA GLU A 238 -17.52 6.39 6.24
C GLU A 238 -18.27 7.43 5.39
N GLU A 239 -19.25 7.01 4.61
CA GLU A 239 -20.00 7.88 3.70
C GLU A 239 -20.72 9.04 4.42
N ASP A 240 -21.08 8.83 5.68
CA ASP A 240 -21.67 9.85 6.57
C ASP A 240 -20.69 11.00 6.88
N LYS A 241 -19.38 10.76 6.76
CA LYS A 241 -18.34 11.77 7.00
C LYS A 241 -18.01 12.63 5.77
N ILE A 242 -18.55 12.32 4.60
CA ILE A 242 -18.23 13.01 3.33
C ILE A 242 -18.37 14.54 3.44
N PRO A 243 -19.45 15.12 4.01
CA PRO A 243 -19.57 16.57 4.09
C PRO A 243 -18.43 17.24 4.88
N GLU A 244 -18.02 16.64 5.99
CA GLU A 244 -16.90 17.10 6.81
C GLU A 244 -15.58 16.95 6.06
N ARG A 245 -15.34 15.79 5.46
CA ARG A 245 -14.12 15.47 4.72
C ARG A 245 -13.91 16.39 3.53
N VAL A 246 -14.95 16.64 2.74
CA VAL A 246 -14.88 17.57 1.61
C VAL A 246 -14.50 18.97 2.08
N LYS A 247 -15.08 19.47 3.17
CA LYS A 247 -14.75 20.78 3.73
C LYS A 247 -13.28 20.87 4.18
N LEU A 248 -12.77 19.86 4.86
CA LEU A 248 -11.41 19.84 5.38
C LEU A 248 -10.36 19.61 4.29
N LEU A 249 -10.65 18.74 3.32
CA LEU A 249 -9.65 18.21 2.40
C LEU A 249 -9.61 18.91 1.04
N THR A 250 -10.64 19.68 0.66
CA THR A 250 -10.63 20.46 -0.60
C THR A 250 -9.38 21.34 -0.78
N PRO A 251 -8.83 22.01 0.26
CA PRO A 251 -7.60 22.79 0.12
C PRO A 251 -6.35 21.95 -0.21
N PHE A 252 -6.41 20.64 0.06
CA PHE A 252 -5.31 19.69 -0.11
C PHE A 252 -5.51 18.75 -1.31
N LYS A 253 -6.53 19.03 -2.14
CA LYS A 253 -6.77 18.32 -3.40
C LYS A 253 -5.56 18.42 -4.32
N VAL A 254 -5.15 17.31 -4.94
CA VAL A 254 -4.07 17.34 -5.94
C VAL A 254 -4.59 17.87 -7.26
N THR A 255 -4.12 19.06 -7.63
CA THR A 255 -4.49 19.79 -8.85
C THR A 255 -3.24 20.05 -9.69
N GLY A 256 -3.42 20.49 -10.95
CA GLY A 256 -2.31 20.92 -11.80
C GLY A 256 -1.48 22.04 -11.15
N ASP A 257 -2.10 22.92 -10.36
CA ASP A 257 -1.39 23.97 -9.63
C ASP A 257 -0.59 23.44 -8.43
N VAL A 258 -1.09 22.38 -7.77
CA VAL A 258 -0.35 21.68 -6.70
C VAL A 258 0.85 20.95 -7.31
N LEU A 259 0.68 20.29 -8.47
CA LEU A 259 1.78 19.63 -9.17
C LEU A 259 2.85 20.65 -9.61
N LYS A 260 2.47 21.81 -10.17
CA LYS A 260 3.40 22.89 -10.51
C LYS A 260 4.13 23.48 -9.30
N ALA A 261 3.45 23.57 -8.14
CA ALA A 261 4.05 24.11 -6.91
C ALA A 261 5.15 23.20 -6.32
N THR A 262 5.31 21.97 -6.80
CA THR A 262 6.49 21.15 -6.47
C THR A 262 7.78 21.72 -7.04
N GLU A 263 7.72 22.58 -8.05
CA GLU A 263 8.85 23.09 -8.84
C GLU A 263 9.72 21.97 -9.44
N ASN A 264 9.17 20.76 -9.53
CA ASN A 264 9.83 19.59 -10.10
C ASN A 264 8.98 19.05 -11.28
N PRO A 265 9.40 19.27 -12.53
CA PRO A 265 8.65 18.80 -13.71
C PRO A 265 8.59 17.27 -13.80
N ASP A 266 9.54 16.57 -13.17
CA ASP A 266 9.59 15.10 -13.12
C ASP A 266 8.84 14.51 -11.92
N CYS A 267 8.13 15.36 -11.13
CA CYS A 267 7.32 14.88 -10.01
C CYS A 267 6.21 13.96 -10.51
N ILE A 268 6.15 12.73 -9.99
CA ILE A 268 5.10 11.77 -10.34
C ILE A 268 3.89 11.90 -9.42
N PHE A 269 2.72 11.50 -9.92
CA PHE A 269 1.50 11.36 -9.14
C PHE A 269 1.20 9.88 -8.90
N LEU A 270 0.89 9.52 -7.66
CA LEU A 270 0.60 8.17 -7.18
C LEU A 270 -0.74 8.12 -6.44
N HIS A 271 -1.41 6.98 -6.51
CA HIS A 271 -2.68 6.70 -5.83
C HIS A 271 -2.97 5.21 -5.78
N CYS A 272 -3.28 4.67 -4.62
CA CYS A 272 -3.54 3.23 -4.42
C CYS A 272 -4.77 2.68 -5.17
N LEU A 273 -5.62 3.55 -5.72
CA LEU A 273 -6.90 3.23 -6.35
C LEU A 273 -7.89 2.46 -5.42
N PRO A 274 -9.22 2.67 -5.54
CA PRO A 274 -9.89 3.51 -6.56
C PRO A 274 -9.67 5.00 -6.29
N SER A 275 -9.79 5.82 -7.33
CA SER A 275 -9.69 7.29 -7.25
C SER A 275 -10.97 7.92 -7.77
N PHE A 276 -11.39 9.00 -7.14
CA PHE A 276 -12.41 9.91 -7.66
C PHE A 276 -11.71 11.10 -8.33
N HIS A 277 -11.47 11.03 -9.62
CA HIS A 277 -10.86 12.12 -10.40
C HIS A 277 -11.86 12.82 -11.31
N ASP A 278 -12.98 12.15 -11.65
CA ASP A 278 -14.12 12.62 -12.41
C ASP A 278 -15.44 12.35 -11.66
N PHE A 279 -16.56 12.46 -12.36
CA PHE A 279 -17.90 12.17 -11.83
C PHE A 279 -18.55 10.94 -12.51
N ASP A 280 -17.79 10.11 -13.21
CA ASP A 280 -18.34 8.99 -13.99
C ASP A 280 -18.72 7.80 -13.13
N THR A 281 -18.20 7.72 -11.89
CA THR A 281 -18.63 6.67 -10.95
C THR A 281 -19.98 7.02 -10.33
N THR A 282 -20.81 6.01 -10.05
CA THR A 282 -22.13 6.19 -9.41
C THR A 282 -22.03 6.95 -8.09
N MET A 283 -20.96 6.71 -7.31
CA MET A 283 -20.75 7.40 -6.04
C MET A 283 -20.41 8.87 -6.25
N ALA A 284 -19.46 9.19 -7.14
CA ALA A 284 -19.08 10.58 -7.41
C ALA A 284 -20.26 11.38 -8.01
N ALA A 285 -21.04 10.78 -8.92
CA ALA A 285 -22.22 11.40 -9.48
C ALA A 285 -23.28 11.71 -8.41
N SER A 286 -23.60 10.75 -7.53
CA SER A 286 -24.58 10.94 -6.47
C SER A 286 -24.14 11.99 -5.45
N GLN A 287 -22.85 12.04 -5.09
CA GLN A 287 -22.33 13.06 -4.17
C GLN A 287 -22.35 14.46 -4.82
N LYS A 288 -22.08 14.56 -6.12
CA LYS A 288 -22.21 15.82 -6.87
C LYS A 288 -23.63 16.36 -6.85
N GLU A 289 -24.65 15.50 -6.99
CA GLU A 289 -26.06 15.90 -6.88
C GLU A 289 -26.40 16.46 -5.49
N LEU A 290 -25.73 15.97 -4.45
CA LEU A 290 -25.84 16.47 -3.08
C LEU A 290 -25.00 17.75 -2.83
N GLY A 291 -24.23 18.21 -3.83
CA GLY A 291 -23.40 19.41 -3.74
C GLY A 291 -21.98 19.15 -3.21
N TYR A 292 -21.53 17.90 -3.13
CA TYR A 292 -20.20 17.54 -2.65
C TYR A 292 -19.28 17.11 -3.80
N ASP A 293 -18.13 17.76 -3.93
CA ASP A 293 -17.04 17.33 -4.80
C ASP A 293 -16.06 16.47 -4.02
N ILE A 294 -16.19 15.14 -4.16
CA ILE A 294 -15.38 14.18 -3.43
C ILE A 294 -14.07 13.81 -4.13
N ARG A 295 -13.77 14.45 -5.26
CA ARG A 295 -12.56 14.17 -6.03
C ARG A 295 -11.33 14.65 -5.28
N GLU A 296 -10.46 13.74 -4.90
CA GLU A 296 -9.18 14.00 -4.22
C GLU A 296 -8.08 14.47 -5.17
N VAL A 297 -8.25 14.22 -6.47
CA VAL A 297 -7.37 14.66 -7.55
C VAL A 297 -8.20 15.19 -8.73
N THR A 298 -7.66 16.11 -9.51
CA THR A 298 -8.30 16.55 -10.76
C THR A 298 -8.02 15.55 -11.89
N ASP A 299 -8.98 15.42 -12.81
CA ASP A 299 -8.85 14.56 -13.99
C ASP A 299 -7.61 14.91 -14.84
N GLU A 300 -7.30 16.21 -14.96
CA GLU A 300 -6.09 16.71 -15.60
C GLU A 300 -4.81 16.08 -15.04
N VAL A 301 -4.68 15.97 -13.72
CA VAL A 301 -3.51 15.35 -13.09
C VAL A 301 -3.55 13.84 -13.22
N PHE A 302 -4.71 13.23 -12.99
CA PHE A 302 -4.89 11.79 -13.06
C PHE A 302 -4.55 11.21 -14.44
N LEU A 303 -4.90 11.92 -15.52
CA LEU A 303 -4.62 11.53 -16.90
C LEU A 303 -3.30 12.08 -17.45
N SER A 304 -2.54 12.85 -16.66
CA SER A 304 -1.29 13.46 -17.11
C SER A 304 -0.16 12.43 -17.30
N PRO A 305 0.88 12.77 -18.07
CA PRO A 305 2.10 11.94 -18.16
C PRO A 305 2.81 11.73 -16.81
N ASN A 306 2.61 12.62 -15.84
CA ASN A 306 3.17 12.51 -14.49
C ASN A 306 2.46 11.44 -13.65
N SER A 307 1.21 11.08 -14.00
CA SER A 307 0.47 10.04 -13.31
C SER A 307 1.09 8.66 -13.57
N LYS A 308 1.35 7.92 -12.50
CA LYS A 308 1.90 6.57 -12.53
C LYS A 308 0.99 5.56 -11.80
N VAL A 309 -0.27 5.92 -11.62
CA VAL A 309 -1.24 5.11 -10.84
C VAL A 309 -1.45 3.70 -11.42
N PHE A 310 -1.35 3.53 -12.74
CA PHE A 310 -1.51 2.20 -13.36
C PHE A 310 -0.20 1.40 -13.32
N ASP A 311 0.96 2.07 -13.44
CA ASP A 311 2.28 1.43 -13.22
C ASP A 311 2.40 0.97 -11.75
N GLU A 312 1.93 1.78 -10.81
CA GLU A 312 1.83 1.48 -9.39
C GLU A 312 0.91 0.28 -9.12
N ALA A 313 -0.26 0.26 -9.76
CA ALA A 313 -1.19 -0.88 -9.67
C ALA A 313 -0.57 -2.18 -10.24
N GLU A 314 0.19 -2.12 -11.35
CA GLU A 314 0.97 -3.25 -11.86
C GLU A 314 2.02 -3.68 -10.83
N ASN A 315 2.74 -2.73 -10.25
CA ASN A 315 3.80 -3.00 -9.28
C ASN A 315 3.31 -3.71 -8.02
N ARG A 316 2.02 -3.55 -7.64
CA ARG A 316 1.39 -4.36 -6.58
C ARG A 316 1.56 -5.85 -6.81
N MET A 317 1.33 -6.31 -8.03
CA MET A 317 1.49 -7.73 -8.38
C MET A 317 2.96 -8.18 -8.23
N HIS A 318 3.92 -7.35 -8.66
CA HIS A 318 5.34 -7.70 -8.62
C HIS A 318 5.91 -7.69 -7.19
N THR A 319 5.52 -6.72 -6.36
CA THR A 319 5.96 -6.66 -4.95
C THR A 319 5.32 -7.75 -4.10
N ILE A 320 4.04 -8.05 -4.31
CA ILE A 320 3.36 -9.20 -3.71
C ILE A 320 4.05 -10.52 -4.10
N LYS A 321 4.40 -10.69 -5.38
CA LYS A 321 5.17 -11.83 -5.87
C LYS A 321 6.48 -11.98 -5.11
N ALA A 322 7.24 -10.88 -4.97
CA ALA A 322 8.50 -10.88 -4.25
C ALA A 322 8.34 -11.25 -2.77
N VAL A 323 7.31 -10.74 -2.09
CA VAL A 323 7.01 -11.11 -0.70
C VAL A 323 6.71 -12.61 -0.57
N MET A 324 5.86 -13.16 -1.43
CA MET A 324 5.55 -14.59 -1.43
C MET A 324 6.80 -15.43 -1.71
N VAL A 325 7.57 -15.10 -2.74
CA VAL A 325 8.81 -15.82 -3.09
C VAL A 325 9.83 -15.75 -1.95
N ALA A 326 10.03 -14.59 -1.35
CA ALA A 326 10.98 -14.42 -0.25
C ALA A 326 10.60 -15.20 1.01
N THR A 327 9.29 -15.43 1.25
CA THR A 327 8.82 -16.02 2.51
C THR A 327 8.49 -17.51 2.41
N ILE A 328 8.01 -18.00 1.26
CA ILE A 328 7.67 -19.41 1.06
C ILE A 328 8.30 -20.04 -0.19
N GLY A 329 9.00 -19.26 -1.01
CA GLY A 329 9.56 -19.72 -2.27
C GLY A 329 10.61 -20.85 -2.12
N ASN A 330 10.87 -21.53 -3.23
CA ASN A 330 11.91 -22.57 -3.35
C ASN A 330 13.26 -21.92 -3.72
N VAL A 331 13.70 -20.95 -2.91
CA VAL A 331 14.95 -20.19 -3.07
C VAL A 331 15.92 -20.48 -1.94
#